data_b65354861d1f129d76dc50906fe52578
#
_entry.id   b65354861d1f129d76dc50906fe52578
#
_cell.length_a   1.000
_cell.length_b   1.000
_cell.length_c   1.000
_cell.angle_alpha   90.00
_cell.angle_beta   90.00
_cell.angle_gamma   90.00
#
_symmetry.space_group_name_H-M   'P 1'
#
loop_
_entity.id
_entity.type
_entity.pdbx_description
1 polymer ?
#
loop_
_entity_poly.entity_id
_entity_poly.type
_entity_poly.pdbx_seq_one_letter_code
_entity_poly.pdbx_strand_id
1 'polypeptide(L)' 'RGYKPTYDNAAQLSPHQADILRRTVAPDAKASDERIESLAAKVARVMQLPANADWGNSREFLTTVLNDYLYLTTQNRS' A
#
# COMPACT_ATOMS: atom_id res chain seq x y z
N ARG A 1 17.45 11.37 -2.96
CA ARG A 1 18.25 10.37 -3.34
C ARG A 1 18.10 9.25 -2.34
N GLY A 2 18.04 8.17 -2.57
CA GLY A 2 18.10 7.11 -1.63
C GLY A 2 16.81 6.45 -1.23
N TYR A 3 15.66 6.97 -1.62
CA TYR A 3 14.46 6.22 -1.30
C TYR A 3 14.44 4.94 -2.11
N LYS A 4 14.19 3.84 -1.42
CA LYS A 4 14.14 2.55 -2.06
C LYS A 4 12.82 1.90 -1.74
N PRO A 5 12.00 1.60 -2.74
CA PRO A 5 10.72 0.94 -2.47
C PRO A 5 10.94 -0.42 -1.83
N THR A 6 10.13 -0.69 -0.82
CA THR A 6 10.10 -2.01 -0.22
C THR A 6 9.33 -2.99 -1.10
N TYR A 7 8.27 -2.49 -1.74
CA TYR A 7 7.38 -3.32 -2.54
C TYR A 7 7.31 -2.78 -3.95
N ASP A 8 8.14 -3.31 -4.83
CA ASP A 8 8.13 -2.89 -6.23
C ASP A 8 6.77 -3.13 -6.87
N ASN A 9 6.06 -4.15 -6.43
CA ASN A 9 4.75 -4.47 -6.99
C ASN A 9 3.66 -3.49 -6.58
N ALA A 10 3.98 -2.52 -5.73
CA ALA A 10 2.99 -1.49 -5.43
C ALA A 10 2.53 -0.76 -6.68
N ALA A 11 3.35 -0.74 -7.72
CA ALA A 11 2.96 -0.14 -8.99
C ALA A 11 1.83 -0.89 -9.68
N GLN A 12 1.51 -2.10 -9.23
CA GLN A 12 0.40 -2.87 -9.78
C GLN A 12 -0.96 -2.33 -9.35
N LEU A 13 -1.00 -1.50 -8.31
CA LEU A 13 -2.26 -0.93 -7.85
C LEU A 13 -2.83 0.01 -8.91
N SER A 14 -4.14 -0.02 -9.08
CA SER A 14 -4.80 0.95 -9.93
C SER A 14 -4.90 2.29 -9.19
N PRO A 15 -5.11 3.40 -9.94
CA PRO A 15 -5.32 4.69 -9.27
C PRO A 15 -6.50 4.67 -8.29
N HIS A 16 -7.55 3.92 -8.62
CA HIS A 16 -8.70 3.81 -7.73
C HIS A 16 -8.32 3.10 -6.43
N GLN A 17 -7.57 2.01 -6.56
CA GLN A 17 -7.12 1.28 -5.38
C GLN A 17 -6.18 2.11 -4.53
N ALA A 18 -5.29 2.86 -5.17
CA ALA A 18 -4.38 3.73 -4.44
C ALA A 18 -5.14 4.83 -3.70
N ASP A 19 -6.22 5.34 -4.30
CA ASP A 19 -7.01 6.37 -3.66
C ASP A 19 -7.70 5.85 -2.42
N ILE A 20 -8.25 4.63 -2.49
CA ILE A 20 -8.85 4.00 -1.33
C ILE A 20 -7.81 3.81 -0.23
N LEU A 21 -6.63 3.37 -0.62
CA LEU A 21 -5.54 3.18 0.33
C LEU A 21 -5.18 4.50 1.01
N ARG A 22 -5.02 5.55 0.23
CA ARG A 22 -4.65 6.85 0.75
C ARG A 22 -5.69 7.35 1.77
N ARG A 23 -6.96 7.19 1.45
CA ARG A 23 -8.02 7.65 2.35
C ARG A 23 -8.07 6.84 3.63
N THR A 24 -7.78 5.55 3.52
CA THR A 24 -7.88 4.66 4.67
C THR A 24 -6.77 4.93 5.68
N VAL A 25 -5.56 5.24 5.21
CA VAL A 25 -4.44 5.48 6.11
C VAL A 25 -4.25 6.94 6.48
N ALA A 26 -5.11 7.82 5.98
CA ALA A 26 -4.99 9.25 6.30
C ALA A 26 -5.05 9.46 7.80
N PRO A 27 -4.30 10.45 8.34
CA PRO A 27 -4.26 10.65 9.79
C PRO A 27 -5.62 10.93 10.40
N ASP A 28 -6.53 11.56 9.65
CA ASP A 28 -7.85 11.89 10.16
C ASP A 28 -8.89 10.81 9.86
N ALA A 29 -8.48 9.74 9.21
CA ALA A 29 -9.40 8.66 8.92
C ALA A 29 -9.70 7.88 10.18
N LYS A 30 -10.94 7.40 10.29
CA LYS A 30 -11.34 6.62 11.45
C LYS A 30 -11.62 5.19 11.06
N ALA A 31 -10.71 4.63 10.28
CA ALA A 31 -10.86 3.25 9.85
C ALA A 31 -10.65 2.32 11.03
N SER A 32 -11.50 1.32 11.13
CA SER A 32 -11.36 0.32 12.18
C SER A 32 -10.19 -0.60 11.88
N ASP A 33 -9.74 -1.32 12.91
CA ASP A 33 -8.67 -2.28 12.71
C ASP A 33 -9.09 -3.34 11.70
N GLU A 34 -10.35 -3.76 11.75
CA GLU A 34 -10.85 -4.74 10.79
C GLU A 34 -10.75 -4.25 9.36
N ARG A 35 -11.09 -2.98 9.15
CA ARG A 35 -11.01 -2.40 7.82
C ARG A 35 -9.56 -2.32 7.35
N ILE A 36 -8.66 -1.94 8.25
CA ILE A 36 -7.24 -1.88 7.93
C ILE A 36 -6.73 -3.27 7.54
N GLU A 37 -7.07 -4.29 8.33
CA GLU A 37 -6.62 -5.65 8.05
C GLU A 37 -7.20 -6.15 6.73
N SER A 38 -8.47 -5.86 6.48
CA SER A 38 -9.11 -6.30 5.26
C SER A 38 -8.47 -5.66 4.04
N LEU A 39 -8.16 -4.37 4.13
CA LEU A 39 -7.53 -3.68 3.02
C LEU A 39 -6.12 -4.20 2.80
N ALA A 40 -5.38 -4.47 3.89
CA ALA A 40 -4.04 -4.99 3.77
C ALA A 40 -4.05 -6.33 3.02
N ALA A 41 -5.01 -7.18 3.33
CA ALA A 41 -5.11 -8.47 2.65
C ALA A 41 -5.39 -8.30 1.16
N LYS A 42 -6.27 -7.37 0.81
CA LYS A 42 -6.58 -7.11 -0.59
C LYS A 42 -5.38 -6.54 -1.34
N VAL A 43 -4.70 -5.60 -0.72
CA VAL A 43 -3.53 -4.98 -1.33
C VAL A 43 -2.43 -6.02 -1.54
N ALA A 44 -2.21 -6.87 -0.53
CA ALA A 44 -1.21 -7.92 -0.66
C ALA A 44 -1.54 -8.85 -1.83
N ARG A 45 -2.82 -9.14 -2.04
CA ARG A 45 -3.23 -10.00 -3.14
C ARG A 45 -2.98 -9.33 -4.48
N VAL A 46 -3.29 -8.05 -4.60
CA VAL A 46 -3.03 -7.32 -5.83
C VAL A 46 -1.55 -7.31 -6.15
N MET A 47 -0.72 -7.16 -5.12
CA MET A 47 0.73 -7.15 -5.30
C MET A 47 1.30 -8.57 -5.44
N GLN A 48 0.46 -9.58 -5.35
CA GLN A 48 0.87 -10.97 -5.53
C GLN A 48 1.86 -11.44 -4.48
N LEU A 49 1.69 -10.95 -3.26
CA LEU A 49 2.52 -11.44 -2.17
C LEU A 49 2.13 -12.88 -1.83
N PRO A 50 3.07 -13.67 -1.33
CA PRO A 50 2.75 -15.05 -0.93
C PRO A 50 1.68 -15.07 0.15
N ALA A 51 0.89 -16.13 0.18
CA ALA A 51 -0.20 -16.25 1.14
C ALA A 51 0.30 -16.19 2.58
N ASN A 52 1.55 -16.62 2.82
CA ASN A 52 2.11 -16.62 4.16
C ASN A 52 3.00 -15.41 4.43
N ALA A 53 2.93 -14.39 3.60
CA ALA A 53 3.74 -13.20 3.80
C ALA A 53 3.41 -12.56 5.14
N ASP A 54 4.45 -12.11 5.84
CA ASP A 54 4.28 -11.43 7.11
C ASP A 54 4.74 -9.99 6.94
N TRP A 55 3.80 -9.08 6.86
CA TRP A 55 4.13 -7.67 6.68
C TRP A 55 4.12 -6.89 7.99
N GLY A 56 3.92 -7.57 9.11
CA GLY A 56 3.92 -6.92 10.41
C GLY A 56 2.66 -6.10 10.65
N ASN A 57 2.83 -4.89 11.12
CA ASN A 57 1.70 -4.01 11.41
C ASN A 57 1.02 -3.60 10.10
N SER A 58 -0.28 -3.84 10.00
CA SER A 58 -0.99 -3.63 8.75
C SER A 58 -1.09 -2.16 8.37
N ARG A 59 -1.25 -1.26 9.35
CA ARG A 59 -1.30 0.16 9.03
C ARG A 59 0.03 0.64 8.48
N GLU A 60 1.12 0.19 9.09
CA GLU A 60 2.45 0.54 8.59
C GLU A 60 2.70 -0.07 7.23
N PHE A 61 2.24 -1.30 7.03
CA PHE A 61 2.35 -1.96 5.73
C PHE A 61 1.65 -1.12 4.67
N LEU A 62 0.41 -0.71 4.93
CA LEU A 62 -0.34 0.08 3.95
C LEU A 62 0.31 1.43 3.68
N THR A 63 0.86 2.06 4.72
CA THR A 63 1.56 3.33 4.53
C THR A 63 2.78 3.14 3.65
N THR A 64 3.52 2.07 3.87
CA THR A 64 4.70 1.78 3.05
C THR A 64 4.30 1.52 1.60
N VAL A 65 3.23 0.75 1.40
CA VAL A 65 2.75 0.45 0.05
C VAL A 65 2.34 1.74 -0.66
N LEU A 66 1.65 2.63 0.04
CA LEU A 66 1.24 3.88 -0.56
C LEU A 66 2.45 4.72 -0.96
N ASN A 67 3.44 4.81 -0.08
CA ASN A 67 4.65 5.57 -0.40
C ASN A 67 5.37 4.97 -1.59
N ASP A 68 5.45 3.65 -1.64
CA ASP A 68 6.09 2.98 -2.76
C ASP A 68 5.33 3.22 -4.05
N TYR A 69 4.00 3.16 -3.99
CA TYR A 69 3.18 3.42 -5.16
C TYR A 69 3.44 4.83 -5.70
N LEU A 70 3.45 5.81 -4.81
CA LEU A 70 3.67 7.20 -5.22
C LEU A 70 5.07 7.37 -5.81
N TYR A 71 6.05 6.78 -5.19
CA TYR A 71 7.41 6.87 -5.69
C TYR A 71 7.54 6.22 -7.08
N LEU A 72 7.01 5.01 -7.21
CA LEU A 72 7.15 4.26 -8.45
C LEU A 72 6.39 4.91 -9.59
N THR A 73 5.19 5.41 -9.34
CA THR A 73 4.42 6.04 -10.39
C THR A 73 4.99 7.40 -10.77
N THR A 74 5.55 8.11 -9.80
CA THR A 74 6.19 9.39 -10.09
C THR A 74 7.45 9.18 -10.93
N GLN A 75 8.21 8.15 -10.62
CA GLN A 75 9.42 7.84 -11.39
C GLN A 75 9.09 7.53 -12.84
N ASN A 76 7.93 6.94 -13.08
CA ASN A 76 7.55 6.53 -14.42
C ASN A 76 7.01 7.67 -15.26
N ARG A 77 6.92 8.87 -14.70
CA ARG A 77 6.41 9.97 -15.46
C ARG A 77 7.52 10.66 -16.10
N SER A 78 8.20 10.58 -16.79
CA SER A 78 9.30 11.40 -17.25
C SER A 78 9.00 12.09 -18.59
#